data_49380bc0690d498afa894ca3d4c8fb55
#
_entry.id   49380bc0690d498afa894ca3d4c8fb55
#
_cell.length_a   1.000
_cell.length_b   1.000
_cell.length_c   1.000
_cell.angle_alpha   90.00
_cell.angle_beta   90.00
_cell.angle_gamma   90.00
#
_symmetry.space_group_name_H-M   'P 1'
#
loop_
_entity.id
_entity.type
_entity.pdbx_description
1 polymer ?
#
loop_
_entity_poly.entity_id
_entity_poly.type
_entity_poly.pdbx_seq_one_letter_code
_entity_poly.pdbx_strand_id
1 'polypeptide(L)'
;MRDYAEAARAFDPAQAASAALHGHLEALNACVECCDRHAGDGKLALIHEDRDGNSARYSFDQLKAQAARFANVLKAQGVGAGDRVAGLMPRTPELLVTILATWRLGAVYQPLFTAFGPKAIEHRLEQSHARVIVTDSHNRAKLDEVQACPSIITVRARSGELDFQQCLDAASPVCEPVMRSGNDPFLLMFTSGTTGPAKPLEVPLRAIVAFQ
;
A
#
# COMPACT_ATOMS: atom_id res chain seq x y z
N MET A 1 -21.54 -6.84 29.88
CA MET A 1 -20.28 -7.24 29.21
C MET A 1 -20.38 -8.74 29.00
N ARG A 2 -20.29 -9.23 27.74
CA ARG A 2 -20.31 -10.69 27.50
C ARG A 2 -19.05 -11.31 28.10
N ASP A 3 -19.18 -12.50 28.69
CA ASP A 3 -18.03 -13.26 29.18
C ASP A 3 -17.12 -13.60 27.97
N TYR A 4 -15.81 -13.41 28.12
CA TYR A 4 -14.82 -13.71 27.07
C TYR A 4 -14.93 -15.17 26.60
N ALA A 5 -15.09 -16.10 27.54
CA ALA A 5 -15.21 -17.54 27.20
C ALA A 5 -16.47 -17.87 26.40
N GLU A 6 -17.56 -17.15 26.62
CA GLU A 6 -18.79 -17.27 25.84
C GLU A 6 -18.64 -16.65 24.46
N ALA A 7 -18.06 -15.44 24.39
CA ALA A 7 -17.78 -14.75 23.13
C ALA A 7 -16.81 -15.54 22.23
N ALA A 8 -15.75 -16.12 22.82
CA ALA A 8 -14.77 -16.93 22.08
C ALA A 8 -15.38 -18.24 21.54
N ARG A 9 -16.29 -18.88 22.29
CA ARG A 9 -16.99 -20.08 21.83
C ARG A 9 -18.03 -19.80 20.75
N ALA A 10 -18.63 -18.62 20.77
CA ALA A 10 -19.65 -18.21 19.81
C ALA A 10 -19.03 -17.52 18.56
N PHE A 11 -17.73 -17.30 18.54
CA PHE A 11 -17.06 -16.62 17.43
C PHE A 11 -16.96 -17.54 16.21
N ASP A 12 -17.64 -17.16 15.14
CA ASP A 12 -17.53 -17.78 13.82
C ASP A 12 -16.74 -16.84 12.88
N PRO A 13 -15.50 -17.23 12.48
CA PRO A 13 -14.70 -16.42 11.59
C PRO A 13 -15.34 -16.15 10.22
N ALA A 14 -16.09 -17.08 9.67
CA ALA A 14 -16.76 -16.92 8.38
C ALA A 14 -17.90 -15.91 8.48
N GLN A 15 -18.69 -15.98 9.56
CA GLN A 15 -19.75 -15.02 9.84
C GLN A 15 -19.17 -13.61 10.11
N ALA A 16 -18.06 -13.52 10.87
CA ALA A 16 -17.38 -12.26 11.12
C ALA A 16 -16.86 -11.64 9.83
N ALA A 17 -16.24 -12.44 8.94
CA ALA A 17 -15.79 -11.99 7.65
C ALA A 17 -16.94 -11.49 6.76
N SER A 18 -18.04 -12.25 6.68
CA SER A 18 -19.21 -11.86 5.89
C SER A 18 -19.89 -10.58 6.41
N ALA A 19 -19.85 -10.33 7.71
CA ALA A 19 -20.40 -9.11 8.30
C ALA A 19 -19.50 -7.88 8.12
N ALA A 20 -18.18 -8.08 8.07
CA ALA A 20 -17.19 -7.01 8.02
C ALA A 20 -16.85 -6.60 6.58
N LEU A 21 -16.76 -7.55 5.66
CA LEU A 21 -16.29 -7.31 4.30
C LEU A 21 -17.42 -6.89 3.35
N HIS A 22 -17.08 -6.06 2.37
CA HIS A 22 -17.93 -5.77 1.20
C HIS A 22 -17.83 -6.89 0.17
N GLY A 23 -16.63 -7.50 0.01
CA GLY A 23 -16.37 -8.65 -0.83
C GLY A 23 -16.49 -9.99 -0.11
N HIS A 24 -15.93 -11.02 -0.70
CA HIS A 24 -15.90 -12.39 -0.16
C HIS A 24 -14.47 -12.86 0.01
N LEU A 25 -14.23 -13.81 0.93
CA LEU A 25 -12.88 -14.33 1.18
C LEU A 25 -12.20 -14.95 -0.06
N GLU A 26 -12.97 -15.43 -1.03
CA GLU A 26 -12.47 -15.94 -2.30
C GLU A 26 -12.21 -14.83 -3.35
N ALA A 27 -12.76 -13.62 -3.13
CA ALA A 27 -12.66 -12.50 -4.06
C ALA A 27 -12.60 -11.18 -3.30
N LEU A 28 -11.41 -10.79 -2.83
CA LEU A 28 -11.13 -9.57 -2.07
C LEU A 28 -10.20 -8.64 -2.83
N ASN A 29 -10.35 -7.35 -2.55
CA ASN A 29 -9.36 -6.34 -2.90
C ASN A 29 -9.25 -5.32 -1.75
N ALA A 30 -8.05 -5.14 -1.20
CA ALA A 30 -7.84 -4.27 -0.04
C ALA A 30 -8.17 -2.79 -0.34
N CYS A 31 -7.94 -2.31 -1.58
CA CYS A 31 -8.34 -0.97 -1.98
C CYS A 31 -9.86 -0.80 -1.98
N VAL A 32 -10.60 -1.81 -2.45
CA VAL A 32 -12.08 -1.81 -2.41
C VAL A 32 -12.57 -1.76 -0.98
N GLU A 33 -12.05 -2.61 -0.11
CA GLU A 33 -12.46 -2.68 1.29
C GLU A 33 -12.14 -1.42 2.10
N CYS A 34 -10.97 -0.81 1.87
CA CYS A 34 -10.51 0.33 2.65
C CYS A 34 -10.88 1.70 2.05
N CYS A 35 -11.24 1.77 0.77
CA CYS A 35 -11.46 3.02 0.07
C CYS A 35 -12.73 3.02 -0.79
N ASP A 36 -12.81 2.16 -1.82
CA ASP A 36 -13.83 2.28 -2.87
C ASP A 36 -15.26 2.13 -2.34
N ARG A 37 -15.47 1.23 -1.37
CA ARG A 37 -16.79 1.01 -0.74
C ARG A 37 -17.34 2.23 0.01
N HIS A 38 -16.47 3.19 0.32
CA HIS A 38 -16.81 4.40 1.06
C HIS A 38 -16.94 5.65 0.15
N ALA A 39 -16.69 5.50 -1.16
CA ALA A 39 -16.81 6.58 -2.13
C ALA A 39 -18.26 6.74 -2.62
N GLY A 40 -18.59 7.92 -3.17
CA GLY A 40 -19.87 8.20 -3.83
C GLY A 40 -20.66 9.36 -3.24
N ASP A 41 -20.30 9.86 -2.05
CA ASP A 41 -21.02 10.93 -1.35
C ASP A 41 -20.11 12.10 -0.89
N GLY A 42 -18.87 12.14 -1.37
CA GLY A 42 -17.88 13.14 -0.97
C GLY A 42 -17.38 13.00 0.46
N LYS A 43 -17.63 11.88 1.13
CA LYS A 43 -17.23 11.61 2.51
C LYS A 43 -15.72 11.83 2.70
N LEU A 44 -15.38 12.55 3.78
CA LEU A 44 -13.99 12.81 4.16
C LEU A 44 -13.26 11.51 4.53
N ALA A 45 -12.12 11.28 3.89
CA ALA A 45 -11.28 10.09 4.09
C ALA A 45 -9.96 10.41 4.82
N LEU A 46 -9.32 11.54 4.50
CA LEU A 46 -8.02 11.90 5.02
C LEU A 46 -7.96 13.40 5.31
N ILE A 47 -7.42 13.73 6.47
CA ILE A 47 -6.92 15.06 6.81
C ILE A 47 -5.41 14.90 6.98
N HIS A 48 -4.65 15.66 6.20
CA HIS A 48 -3.19 15.71 6.29
C HIS A 48 -2.78 17.11 6.72
N GLU A 49 -1.87 17.18 7.68
CA GLU A 49 -1.20 18.40 8.10
C GLU A 49 0.31 18.18 8.00
N ASP A 50 1.01 19.08 7.32
CA ASP A 50 2.46 19.05 7.22
C ASP A 50 3.12 19.74 8.44
N ARG A 51 4.46 19.67 8.52
CA ARG A 51 5.21 20.28 9.63
C ARG A 51 5.14 21.82 9.69
N ASP A 52 4.72 22.45 8.60
CA ASP A 52 4.60 23.91 8.48
C ASP A 52 3.16 24.37 8.80
N GLY A 53 2.27 23.43 9.17
CA GLY A 53 0.87 23.69 9.54
C GLY A 53 -0.07 23.80 8.35
N ASN A 54 0.38 23.51 7.11
CA ASN A 54 -0.51 23.47 5.96
C ASN A 54 -1.36 22.20 6.03
N SER A 55 -2.67 22.35 5.89
CA SER A 55 -3.60 21.22 5.92
C SER A 55 -4.26 20.99 4.57
N ALA A 56 -4.47 19.71 4.24
CA ALA A 56 -5.20 19.27 3.07
C ALA A 56 -6.25 18.20 3.46
N ARG A 57 -7.37 18.18 2.74
CA ARG A 57 -8.49 17.28 2.98
C ARG A 57 -8.78 16.50 1.71
N TYR A 58 -8.97 15.19 1.84
CA TYR A 58 -9.27 14.31 0.73
C TYR A 58 -10.53 13.51 1.03
N SER A 59 -11.46 13.47 0.07
CA SER A 59 -12.59 12.54 0.14
C SER A 59 -12.18 11.14 -0.32
N PHE A 60 -13.03 10.14 -0.02
CA PHE A 60 -12.86 8.80 -0.57
C PHE A 60 -12.92 8.78 -2.09
N ASP A 61 -13.75 9.63 -2.71
CA ASP A 61 -13.84 9.78 -4.16
C ASP A 61 -12.52 10.25 -4.76
N GLN A 62 -11.87 11.23 -4.14
CA GLN A 62 -10.56 11.73 -4.57
C GLN A 62 -9.47 10.67 -4.42
N LEU A 63 -9.43 9.97 -3.28
CA LEU A 63 -8.45 8.89 -3.05
C LEU A 63 -8.66 7.74 -4.03
N LYS A 64 -9.91 7.33 -4.31
CA LYS A 64 -10.26 6.32 -5.31
C LYS A 64 -9.75 6.70 -6.70
N ALA A 65 -9.99 7.93 -7.14
CA ALA A 65 -9.53 8.42 -8.44
C ALA A 65 -7.99 8.46 -8.52
N GLN A 66 -7.31 8.96 -7.49
CA GLN A 66 -5.85 8.99 -7.43
C GLN A 66 -5.25 7.58 -7.37
N ALA A 67 -5.84 6.67 -6.61
CA ALA A 67 -5.42 5.27 -6.56
C ALA A 67 -5.57 4.57 -7.92
N ALA A 68 -6.65 4.84 -8.66
CA ALA A 68 -6.84 4.30 -10.00
C ALA A 68 -5.80 4.84 -10.99
N ARG A 69 -5.52 6.16 -10.95
CA ARG A 69 -4.45 6.77 -11.79
C ARG A 69 -3.09 6.15 -11.46
N PHE A 70 -2.72 6.09 -10.19
CA PHE A 70 -1.42 5.57 -9.80
C PHE A 70 -1.29 4.06 -10.02
N ALA A 71 -2.39 3.31 -9.95
CA ALA A 71 -2.41 1.90 -10.35
C ALA A 71 -2.05 1.73 -11.84
N ASN A 72 -2.55 2.61 -12.71
CA ASN A 72 -2.15 2.60 -14.13
C ASN A 72 -0.68 2.97 -14.32
N VAL A 73 -0.14 3.89 -13.51
CA VAL A 73 1.32 4.19 -13.50
C VAL A 73 2.13 2.94 -13.10
N LEU A 74 1.76 2.28 -12.01
CA LEU A 74 2.42 1.05 -11.56
C LEU A 74 2.32 -0.07 -12.61
N LYS A 75 1.17 -0.22 -13.25
CA LYS A 75 0.95 -1.18 -14.34
C LYS A 75 1.87 -0.90 -15.53
N ALA A 76 2.07 0.37 -15.90
CA ALA A 76 3.02 0.77 -16.95
C ALA A 76 4.48 0.47 -16.58
N GLN A 77 4.80 0.36 -15.27
CA GLN A 77 6.09 -0.10 -14.77
C GLN A 77 6.17 -1.63 -14.63
N GLY A 78 5.21 -2.37 -15.16
CA GLY A 78 5.18 -3.83 -15.16
C GLY A 78 4.69 -4.47 -13.87
N VAL A 79 4.04 -3.70 -12.98
CA VAL A 79 3.44 -4.25 -11.75
C VAL A 79 2.12 -4.96 -12.06
N GLY A 80 2.01 -6.19 -11.62
CA GLY A 80 0.79 -7.01 -11.68
C GLY A 80 0.41 -7.60 -10.33
N ALA A 81 -0.60 -8.46 -10.36
CA ALA A 81 -1.07 -9.16 -9.17
C ALA A 81 0.05 -10.01 -8.53
N GLY A 82 0.21 -9.88 -7.21
CA GLY A 82 1.25 -10.58 -6.46
C GLY A 82 2.65 -9.99 -6.54
N ASP A 83 2.91 -9.00 -7.41
CA ASP A 83 4.17 -8.25 -7.41
C ASP A 83 4.29 -7.35 -6.17
N ARG A 84 5.52 -7.00 -5.78
CA ARG A 84 5.77 -6.14 -4.62
C ARG A 84 6.09 -4.74 -5.06
N VAL A 85 5.45 -3.77 -4.37
CA VAL A 85 5.73 -2.34 -4.49
C VAL A 85 6.20 -1.82 -3.14
N ALA A 86 7.42 -1.29 -3.08
CA ALA A 86 7.99 -0.74 -1.87
C ALA A 86 7.69 0.77 -1.73
N GLY A 87 7.42 1.23 -0.52
CA GLY A 87 7.25 2.64 -0.20
C GLY A 87 8.27 3.11 0.84
N LEU A 88 9.16 4.02 0.44
CA LEU A 88 10.15 4.67 1.29
C LEU A 88 9.81 6.16 1.41
N MET A 89 8.76 6.46 2.15
CA MET A 89 8.21 7.82 2.28
C MET A 89 7.72 8.10 3.70
N PRO A 90 7.69 9.38 4.11
CA PRO A 90 6.98 9.78 5.31
C PRO A 90 5.45 9.62 5.13
N ARG A 91 4.70 9.89 6.20
CA ARG A 91 3.23 9.80 6.20
C ARG A 91 2.61 10.97 5.45
N THR A 92 2.56 10.86 4.12
CA THR A 92 1.99 11.86 3.21
C THR A 92 0.80 11.27 2.43
N PRO A 93 -0.02 12.11 1.80
CA PRO A 93 -1.10 11.61 0.94
C PRO A 93 -0.62 10.69 -0.18
N GLU A 94 0.55 10.96 -0.76
CA GLU A 94 1.15 10.15 -1.82
C GLU A 94 1.49 8.73 -1.34
N LEU A 95 1.87 8.58 -0.06
CA LEU A 95 2.06 7.26 0.54
C LEU A 95 0.76 6.47 0.56
N LEU A 96 -0.34 7.10 0.99
CA LEU A 96 -1.65 6.44 1.01
C LEU A 96 -2.13 6.08 -0.40
N VAL A 97 -1.96 6.99 -1.37
CA VAL A 97 -2.26 6.71 -2.78
C VAL A 97 -1.43 5.53 -3.30
N THR A 98 -0.14 5.47 -2.96
CA THR A 98 0.73 4.35 -3.35
C THR A 98 0.24 3.02 -2.78
N ILE A 99 -0.16 2.98 -1.51
CA ILE A 99 -0.70 1.79 -0.85
C ILE A 99 -1.99 1.33 -1.55
N LEU A 100 -2.95 2.24 -1.71
CA LEU A 100 -4.24 1.94 -2.34
C LEU A 100 -4.09 1.49 -3.80
N ALA A 101 -3.21 2.14 -4.57
CA ALA A 101 -2.93 1.77 -5.94
C ALA A 101 -2.29 0.38 -6.07
N THR A 102 -1.35 0.07 -5.17
CA THR A 102 -0.74 -1.27 -5.08
C THR A 102 -1.79 -2.33 -4.83
N TRP A 103 -2.64 -2.12 -3.84
CA TRP A 103 -3.73 -3.04 -3.49
C TRP A 103 -4.78 -3.15 -4.60
N ARG A 104 -5.05 -2.05 -5.32
CA ARG A 104 -5.97 -2.05 -6.46
C ARG A 104 -5.55 -3.02 -7.55
N LEU A 105 -4.25 -3.14 -7.82
CA LEU A 105 -3.68 -4.10 -8.75
C LEU A 105 -3.61 -5.55 -8.21
N GLY A 106 -4.05 -5.80 -6.98
CA GLY A 106 -3.84 -7.08 -6.31
C GLY A 106 -2.35 -7.36 -6.03
N ALA A 107 -1.54 -6.32 -6.00
CA ALA A 107 -0.12 -6.37 -5.67
C ALA A 107 0.10 -6.23 -4.15
N VAL A 108 1.30 -6.51 -3.70
CA VAL A 108 1.69 -6.56 -2.29
C VAL A 108 2.45 -5.29 -1.92
N TYR A 109 1.96 -4.53 -0.97
CA TYR A 109 2.65 -3.35 -0.48
C TYR A 109 3.76 -3.72 0.52
N GLN A 110 4.94 -3.10 0.38
CA GLN A 110 6.08 -3.26 1.28
C GLN A 110 6.46 -1.93 1.91
N PRO A 111 6.14 -1.69 3.20
CA PRO A 111 6.60 -0.49 3.88
C PRO A 111 8.10 -0.54 4.17
N LEU A 112 8.80 0.57 3.88
CA LEU A 112 10.17 0.82 4.30
C LEU A 112 10.22 2.06 5.19
N PHE A 113 10.86 1.95 6.34
CA PHE A 113 11.02 3.10 7.24
C PHE A 113 12.04 4.08 6.70
N THR A 114 11.71 5.36 6.75
CA THR A 114 12.61 6.44 6.32
C THR A 114 13.89 6.55 7.16
N ALA A 115 13.94 5.91 8.33
CA ALA A 115 15.15 5.80 9.14
C ALA A 115 16.14 4.73 8.64
N PHE A 116 15.75 3.87 7.69
CA PHE A 116 16.68 2.87 7.15
C PHE A 116 17.79 3.51 6.31
N GLY A 117 19.01 3.02 6.51
CA GLY A 117 20.14 3.30 5.63
C GLY A 117 20.14 2.40 4.38
N PRO A 118 20.98 2.70 3.38
CA PRO A 118 21.04 2.00 2.09
C PRO A 118 21.12 0.49 2.19
N LYS A 119 22.01 -0.07 3.00
CA LYS A 119 22.18 -1.53 3.19
C LYS A 119 20.91 -2.21 3.72
N ALA A 120 20.19 -1.54 4.63
CA ALA A 120 18.97 -2.09 5.19
C ALA A 120 17.81 -2.05 4.16
N ILE A 121 17.81 -1.06 3.28
CA ILE A 121 16.88 -0.93 2.17
C ILE A 121 17.18 -2.02 1.13
N GLU A 122 18.45 -2.11 0.68
CA GLU A 122 18.92 -3.10 -0.29
C GLU A 122 18.52 -4.53 0.10
N HIS A 123 18.88 -4.95 1.32
CA HIS A 123 18.51 -6.27 1.84
C HIS A 123 17.00 -6.56 1.71
N ARG A 124 16.13 -5.57 2.02
CA ARG A 124 14.69 -5.75 1.96
C ARG A 124 14.15 -5.78 0.54
N LEU A 125 14.72 -4.99 -0.36
CA LEU A 125 14.35 -4.99 -1.79
C LEU A 125 14.77 -6.30 -2.46
N GLU A 126 15.96 -6.81 -2.15
CA GLU A 126 16.45 -8.10 -2.64
C GLU A 126 15.56 -9.26 -2.17
N GLN A 127 15.27 -9.32 -0.87
CA GLN A 127 14.43 -10.39 -0.31
C GLN A 127 12.99 -10.38 -0.82
N SER A 128 12.45 -9.22 -1.12
CA SER A 128 11.09 -9.07 -1.62
C SER A 128 10.99 -9.16 -3.14
N HIS A 129 12.08 -8.97 -3.87
CA HIS A 129 12.07 -8.78 -5.33
C HIS A 129 11.06 -7.69 -5.74
N ALA A 130 11.08 -6.55 -5.05
CA ALA A 130 10.19 -5.44 -5.37
C ALA A 130 10.40 -4.96 -6.80
N ARG A 131 9.32 -4.72 -7.56
CA ARG A 131 9.38 -4.23 -8.94
C ARG A 131 9.52 -2.72 -9.03
N VAL A 132 8.91 -2.03 -8.08
CA VAL A 132 8.89 -0.57 -8.02
C VAL A 132 9.15 -0.16 -6.57
N ILE A 133 9.92 0.91 -6.40
CA ILE A 133 10.00 1.65 -5.15
C ILE A 133 9.50 3.08 -5.37
N VAL A 134 8.60 3.51 -4.49
CA VAL A 134 8.11 4.89 -4.45
C VAL A 134 8.75 5.60 -3.28
N THR A 135 9.34 6.77 -3.54
CA THR A 135 10.08 7.55 -2.53
C THR A 135 9.78 9.05 -2.67
N ASP A 136 10.29 9.86 -1.77
CA ASP A 136 10.28 11.31 -1.87
C ASP A 136 11.68 11.87 -2.18
N SER A 137 11.76 13.14 -2.53
CA SER A 137 13.02 13.82 -2.85
C SER A 137 14.04 13.77 -1.70
N HIS A 138 13.57 13.72 -0.43
CA HIS A 138 14.45 13.69 0.74
C HIS A 138 15.13 12.33 0.92
N ASN A 139 14.40 11.24 0.67
CA ASN A 139 14.91 9.88 0.84
C ASN A 139 15.54 9.32 -0.44
N ARG A 140 15.35 9.99 -1.59
CA ARG A 140 15.82 9.54 -2.90
C ARG A 140 17.30 9.23 -2.95
N ALA A 141 18.14 10.06 -2.32
CA ALA A 141 19.60 9.89 -2.33
C ALA A 141 20.08 8.56 -1.69
N LYS A 142 19.30 7.97 -0.77
CA LYS A 142 19.63 6.67 -0.17
C LYS A 142 19.60 5.53 -1.18
N LEU A 143 18.82 5.69 -2.25
CA LEU A 143 18.69 4.68 -3.31
C LEU A 143 19.84 4.72 -4.31
N ASP A 144 20.65 5.79 -4.32
CA ASP A 144 21.83 5.87 -5.17
C ASP A 144 22.94 4.87 -4.76
N GLU A 145 22.90 4.41 -3.50
CA GLU A 145 23.83 3.42 -2.95
C GLU A 145 23.30 1.97 -3.02
N VAL A 146 22.08 1.77 -3.50
CA VAL A 146 21.43 0.43 -3.62
C VAL A 146 21.74 -0.16 -5.00
N GLN A 147 22.46 -1.28 -5.05
CA GLN A 147 22.97 -1.83 -6.31
C GLN A 147 21.88 -2.35 -7.25
N ALA A 148 20.97 -3.14 -6.74
CA ALA A 148 19.86 -3.74 -7.52
C ALA A 148 18.54 -2.99 -7.27
N CYS A 149 18.56 -1.65 -7.39
CA CYS A 149 17.38 -0.85 -7.15
C CYS A 149 16.32 -1.10 -8.24
N PRO A 150 15.04 -1.36 -7.86
CA PRO A 150 13.96 -1.46 -8.83
C PRO A 150 13.65 -0.12 -9.50
N SER A 151 12.66 -0.09 -10.40
CA SER A 151 12.15 1.18 -10.96
C SER A 151 11.75 2.14 -9.84
N ILE A 152 12.25 3.38 -9.91
CA ILE A 152 12.04 4.40 -8.88
C ILE A 152 11.02 5.43 -9.36
N ILE A 153 10.01 5.71 -8.55
CA ILE A 153 9.08 6.84 -8.75
C ILE A 153 9.27 7.79 -7.56
N THR A 154 9.53 9.06 -7.82
CA THR A 154 9.89 10.03 -6.79
C THR A 154 8.83 11.14 -6.67
N VAL A 155 8.36 11.41 -5.46
CA VAL A 155 7.57 12.61 -5.16
C VAL A 155 8.50 13.80 -5.16
N ARG A 156 8.24 14.79 -6.04
CA ARG A 156 9.13 15.92 -6.34
C ARG A 156 10.48 15.44 -6.87
N ALA A 157 10.42 14.74 -7.97
CA ALA A 157 11.59 14.13 -8.62
C ALA A 157 12.59 15.16 -9.15
N ARG A 158 13.83 14.72 -9.30
CA ARG A 158 14.86 15.47 -10.03
C ARG A 158 14.58 15.41 -11.54
N SER A 159 15.14 16.34 -12.27
CA SER A 159 15.05 16.32 -13.75
C SER A 159 15.55 14.99 -14.32
N GLY A 160 14.75 14.37 -15.19
CA GLY A 160 15.07 13.08 -15.82
C GLY A 160 14.62 11.85 -15.06
N GLU A 161 14.06 11.99 -13.86
CA GLU A 161 13.46 10.89 -13.08
C GLU A 161 11.94 10.84 -13.28
N LEU A 162 11.32 9.70 -12.94
CA LEU A 162 9.86 9.55 -12.91
C LEU A 162 9.28 10.33 -11.75
N ASP A 163 8.59 11.44 -12.04
CA ASP A 163 7.91 12.24 -11.03
C ASP A 163 6.51 11.70 -10.76
N PHE A 164 6.20 11.52 -9.48
CA PHE A 164 4.92 10.96 -9.02
C PHE A 164 3.71 11.76 -9.55
N GLN A 165 3.74 13.08 -9.41
CA GLN A 165 2.60 13.93 -9.79
C GLN A 165 2.44 13.99 -11.32
N GLN A 166 3.53 14.12 -12.06
CA GLN A 166 3.48 14.13 -13.53
C GLN A 166 2.96 12.80 -14.09
N CYS A 167 3.41 11.68 -13.51
CA CYS A 167 2.89 10.35 -13.88
C CYS A 167 1.40 10.22 -13.55
N LEU A 168 0.99 10.70 -12.37
CA LEU A 168 -0.41 10.67 -11.93
C LEU A 168 -1.32 11.46 -12.86
N ASP A 169 -0.91 12.68 -13.24
CA ASP A 169 -1.69 13.58 -14.09
C ASP A 169 -1.88 13.03 -15.51
N ALA A 170 -0.87 12.34 -16.02
CA ALA A 170 -0.90 11.71 -17.34
C ALA A 170 -1.72 10.41 -17.40
N ALA A 171 -1.99 9.79 -16.25
CA ALA A 171 -2.62 8.49 -16.18
C ALA A 171 -4.17 8.56 -16.22
N SER A 172 -4.81 7.53 -16.80
CA SER A 172 -6.27 7.37 -16.79
C SER A 172 -6.79 7.23 -15.35
N PRO A 173 -7.91 7.89 -14.99
CA PRO A 173 -8.56 7.71 -13.69
C PRO A 173 -9.36 6.41 -13.58
N VAL A 174 -9.36 5.57 -14.61
CA VAL A 174 -10.09 4.30 -14.65
C VAL A 174 -9.10 3.14 -14.60
N CYS A 175 -9.20 2.35 -13.56
CA CYS A 175 -8.45 1.10 -13.38
C CYS A 175 -9.30 0.16 -12.52
N GLU A 176 -9.77 -0.93 -13.09
CA GLU A 176 -10.56 -1.90 -12.33
C GLU A 176 -9.72 -2.61 -11.26
N PRO A 177 -10.26 -2.84 -10.06
CA PRO A 177 -9.56 -3.57 -9.01
C PRO A 177 -9.40 -5.05 -9.36
N VAL A 178 -8.21 -5.58 -9.12
CA VAL A 178 -7.92 -7.00 -9.32
C VAL A 178 -8.28 -7.77 -8.06
N MET A 179 -9.31 -8.62 -8.14
CA MET A 179 -9.75 -9.44 -7.02
C MET A 179 -8.77 -10.58 -6.75
N ARG A 180 -8.56 -10.88 -5.47
CA ARG A 180 -7.62 -11.90 -4.99
C ARG A 180 -8.27 -12.81 -3.95
N SER A 181 -7.70 -13.99 -3.72
CA SER A 181 -8.09 -14.84 -2.59
C SER A 181 -7.73 -14.19 -1.26
N GLY A 182 -8.56 -14.37 -0.25
CA GLY A 182 -8.25 -13.94 1.12
C GLY A 182 -6.96 -14.55 1.69
N ASN A 183 -6.44 -15.62 1.09
CA ASN A 183 -5.16 -16.22 1.46
C ASN A 183 -3.96 -15.57 0.75
N ASP A 184 -4.18 -14.79 -0.32
CA ASP A 184 -3.11 -14.11 -1.01
C ASP A 184 -2.56 -12.95 -0.17
N PRO A 185 -1.24 -12.68 -0.23
CA PRO A 185 -0.65 -11.59 0.52
C PRO A 185 -1.04 -10.23 -0.09
N PHE A 186 -1.21 -9.21 0.77
CA PHE A 186 -1.40 -7.81 0.39
C PHE A 186 -0.39 -6.86 1.04
N LEU A 187 0.31 -7.35 2.08
CA LEU A 187 1.31 -6.60 2.81
C LEU A 187 2.51 -7.51 3.09
N LEU A 188 3.71 -6.99 2.85
CA LEU A 188 4.97 -7.66 3.18
C LEU A 188 5.71 -6.82 4.21
N MET A 189 5.83 -7.32 5.42
CA MET A 189 6.57 -6.69 6.50
C MET A 189 7.89 -7.41 6.76
N PHE A 190 8.85 -6.71 7.36
CA PHE A 190 10.08 -7.33 7.83
C PHE A 190 10.13 -7.29 9.35
N THR A 191 10.29 -8.45 9.95
CA THR A 191 10.43 -8.59 11.39
C THR A 191 11.90 -8.67 11.78
N SER A 192 12.28 -8.00 12.88
CA SER A 192 13.59 -8.21 13.51
C SER A 192 13.57 -9.59 14.17
N GLY A 193 14.21 -10.58 13.54
CA GLY A 193 14.47 -11.85 14.23
C GLY A 193 15.35 -11.62 15.47
N THR A 194 15.19 -12.43 16.50
CA THR A 194 16.05 -12.41 17.69
C THR A 194 17.50 -12.77 17.38
N THR A 195 17.74 -13.38 16.23
CA THR A 195 19.06 -13.81 15.74
C THR A 195 19.12 -13.68 14.21
N GLY A 196 19.84 -12.65 13.71
CA GLY A 196 20.13 -12.52 12.27
C GLY A 196 19.39 -11.39 11.55
N PRO A 197 19.53 -11.31 10.21
CA PRO A 197 18.90 -10.30 9.37
C PRO A 197 17.37 -10.33 9.47
N ALA A 198 16.75 -9.18 9.21
CA ALA A 198 15.29 -9.08 9.17
C ALA A 198 14.69 -10.03 8.12
N LYS A 199 13.63 -10.75 8.50
CA LYS A 199 12.97 -11.76 7.67
C LYS A 199 11.64 -11.23 7.13
N PRO A 200 11.29 -11.53 5.86
CA PRO A 200 10.00 -11.15 5.29
C PRO A 200 8.86 -11.94 5.95
N LEU A 201 7.76 -11.27 6.20
CA LEU A 201 6.50 -11.81 6.70
C LEU A 201 5.36 -11.34 5.78
N GLU A 202 4.71 -12.25 5.11
CA GLU A 202 3.55 -11.98 4.29
C GLU A 202 2.27 -11.97 5.15
N VAL A 203 1.47 -10.93 5.00
CA VAL A 203 0.17 -10.79 5.67
C VAL A 203 -0.93 -11.05 4.64
N PRO A 204 -1.79 -12.07 4.86
CA PRO A 204 -2.84 -12.41 3.92
C PRO A 204 -4.01 -11.40 3.97
N LEU A 205 -4.72 -11.22 2.86
CA LEU A 205 -5.86 -10.32 2.73
C LEU A 205 -6.94 -10.54 3.79
N ARG A 206 -7.21 -11.79 4.19
CA ARG A 206 -8.18 -12.09 5.24
C ARG A 206 -7.87 -11.41 6.58
N ALA A 207 -6.64 -10.99 6.83
CA ALA A 207 -6.28 -10.24 8.04
C ALA A 207 -7.00 -8.88 8.14
N ILE A 208 -7.53 -8.33 7.02
CA ILE A 208 -8.32 -7.10 7.02
C ILE A 208 -9.54 -7.22 7.95
N VAL A 209 -10.14 -8.40 8.08
CA VAL A 209 -11.28 -8.64 8.98
C VAL A 209 -10.97 -8.29 10.44
N ALA A 210 -9.70 -8.44 10.84
CA ALA A 210 -9.28 -8.13 12.21
C ALA A 210 -9.07 -6.62 12.47
N PHE A 211 -9.11 -5.79 11.44
CA PHE A 211 -8.88 -4.34 11.52
C PHE A 211 -10.15 -3.50 11.29
N GLN A 212 -11.32 -4.14 11.21
CA GLN A 212 -12.62 -3.47 11.00
C GLN A 212 -13.45 -3.31 12.27
#